data_f514cd11a09c228c6ed39ad06ec0c704
#
_entry.id   f514cd11a09c228c6ed39ad06ec0c704
#
_cell.length_a   1.000
_cell.length_b   1.000
_cell.length_c   1.000
_cell.angle_alpha   90.00
_cell.angle_beta   90.00
_cell.angle_gamma   90.00
#
_symmetry.space_group_name_H-M   'P 1'
#
loop_
_entity.id
_entity.type
_entity.pdbx_description
1 polymer ?
#
loop_
_entity_poly.entity_id
_entity_poly.type
_entity_poly.pdbx_seq_one_letter_code
_entity_poly.pdbx_strand_id
1 'polypeptide(L)'
;LKITETNAILKKVFENRNGEVVMKKIEEYVRSIPDFPEPGIIFRDVTSILQDADGLALAVDLMQEKLKGVEFDLIAGPESRGFIFGVPIAYNLHKPFVPIRKKGKLPCETVSVEYELEYGTAQLEIHRDAIKPGQKVVIIDDLIATGGTNEAIVRLIEGLGGEVVKTVFLMELAGLNGRDKLKGYDVESVIVYPGK
;
A
#
# COMPACT_ATOMS: atom_id res chain seq x y z
N LEU A 1 6.48 24.93 -16.73
CA LEU A 1 5.01 24.67 -16.78
C LEU A 1 4.59 23.29 -16.24
N LYS A 2 5.52 22.39 -15.82
CA LYS A 2 5.21 21.04 -15.31
C LYS A 2 5.12 20.92 -13.78
N ILE A 3 5.43 21.97 -13.03
CA ILE A 3 5.41 21.95 -11.54
C ILE A 3 4.01 22.29 -10.99
N THR A 4 3.12 22.85 -11.79
CA THR A 4 1.79 23.32 -11.37
C THR A 4 0.73 22.23 -11.33
N GLU A 5 0.82 21.18 -12.14
CA GLU A 5 -0.19 20.11 -12.17
C GLU A 5 -0.01 19.11 -11.01
N THR A 6 1.21 18.76 -10.65
CA THR A 6 1.50 17.86 -9.51
C THR A 6 1.06 18.48 -8.17
N ASN A 7 1.15 19.82 -8.03
CA ASN A 7 0.66 20.52 -6.85
C ASN A 7 -0.89 20.63 -6.78
N ALA A 8 -1.60 20.45 -7.88
CA ALA A 8 -3.07 20.52 -7.90
C ALA A 8 -3.72 19.21 -7.40
N ILE A 9 -3.10 18.05 -7.63
CA ILE A 9 -3.59 16.75 -7.16
C ILE A 9 -3.32 16.56 -5.66
N LEU A 10 -2.20 17.10 -5.16
CA LEU A 10 -1.89 17.14 -3.72
C LEU A 10 -2.86 18.02 -2.90
N LYS A 11 -3.76 18.74 -3.58
CA LYS A 11 -4.66 19.73 -3.00
C LYS A 11 -6.06 19.53 -3.57
N LYS A 12 -6.76 18.47 -3.16
CA LYS A 12 -8.19 18.40 -3.40
C LYS A 12 -8.85 19.52 -2.60
N VAL A 13 -9.45 20.45 -3.33
CA VAL A 13 -10.15 21.62 -2.78
C VAL A 13 -11.52 21.14 -2.32
N PHE A 14 -11.78 21.20 -1.02
CA PHE A 14 -13.09 20.91 -0.45
C PHE A 14 -13.75 22.22 -0.01
N GLU A 15 -15.01 22.39 -0.34
CA GLU A 15 -15.85 23.41 0.30
C GLU A 15 -16.38 22.85 1.63
N ASN A 16 -16.05 23.52 2.74
CA ASN A 16 -16.67 23.20 4.02
C ASN A 16 -18.15 23.61 4.02
N ARG A 17 -18.89 23.27 5.09
CA ARG A 17 -20.31 23.62 5.23
C ARG A 17 -20.60 25.14 5.18
N ASN A 18 -19.59 25.98 5.23
CA ASN A 18 -19.68 27.44 5.17
C ASN A 18 -19.26 28.01 3.79
N GLY A 19 -18.97 27.15 2.78
CA GLY A 19 -18.52 27.57 1.47
C GLY A 19 -17.03 27.97 1.41
N GLU A 20 -16.26 27.70 2.46
CA GLU A 20 -14.83 27.98 2.48
C GLU A 20 -14.05 26.80 1.90
N VAL A 21 -13.08 27.12 1.05
CA VAL A 21 -12.17 26.16 0.45
C VAL A 21 -11.12 25.75 1.49
N VAL A 22 -11.26 24.56 2.05
CA VAL A 22 -10.29 23.99 2.99
C VAL A 22 -9.48 22.92 2.28
N MET A 23 -8.15 23.08 2.27
CA MET A 23 -7.22 22.10 1.73
C MET A 23 -6.62 21.31 2.87
N LYS A 24 -7.12 20.10 3.12
CA LYS A 24 -6.50 19.16 4.07
C LYS A 24 -5.40 18.36 3.39
N LYS A 25 -4.31 18.16 4.11
CA LYS A 25 -3.27 17.19 3.73
C LYS A 25 -3.71 15.79 4.15
N ILE A 26 -3.20 14.78 3.47
CA ILE A 26 -3.54 13.38 3.77
C ILE A 26 -3.20 12.99 5.22
N GLU A 27 -2.13 13.55 5.78
CA GLU A 27 -1.71 13.31 7.16
C GLU A 27 -2.75 13.77 8.19
N GLU A 28 -3.57 14.77 7.86
CA GLU A 28 -4.62 15.29 8.75
C GLU A 28 -5.82 14.34 8.89
N TYR A 29 -5.93 13.35 8.01
CA TYR A 29 -6.92 12.27 8.08
C TYR A 29 -6.43 11.06 8.90
N VAL A 30 -5.11 10.99 9.19
CA VAL A 30 -4.52 9.89 9.96
C VAL A 30 -4.62 10.19 11.45
N ARG A 31 -5.38 9.37 12.17
CA ARG A 31 -5.42 9.45 13.63
C ARG A 31 -4.12 8.90 14.22
N SER A 32 -3.48 9.70 15.07
CA SER A 32 -2.31 9.28 15.84
C SER A 32 -2.74 8.95 17.26
N ILE A 33 -2.49 7.71 17.70
CA ILE A 33 -2.84 7.21 19.03
C ILE A 33 -1.53 7.02 19.79
N PRO A 34 -1.20 7.92 20.74
CA PRO A 34 0.01 7.77 21.55
C PRO A 34 -0.12 6.58 22.50
N ASP A 35 1.02 6.00 22.84
CA ASP A 35 1.16 4.92 23.83
C ASP A 35 0.30 3.68 23.52
N PHE A 36 0.18 3.32 22.24
CA PHE A 36 -0.52 2.13 21.79
C PHE A 36 0.33 1.32 20.78
N PRO A 37 0.43 -0.04 20.91
CA PRO A 37 -0.11 -0.88 21.99
C PRO A 37 0.68 -0.79 23.31
N GLU A 38 1.85 -0.13 23.30
CA GLU A 38 2.75 0.02 24.43
C GLU A 38 3.21 1.48 24.60
N PRO A 39 3.60 1.91 25.81
CA PRO A 39 4.13 3.25 26.06
C PRO A 39 5.30 3.60 25.13
N GLY A 40 5.27 4.82 24.58
CA GLY A 40 6.28 5.33 23.65
C GLY A 40 6.05 5.01 22.18
N ILE A 41 5.07 4.18 21.83
CA ILE A 41 4.67 3.90 20.45
C ILE A 41 3.54 4.86 20.06
N ILE A 42 3.63 5.44 18.86
CA ILE A 42 2.54 6.22 18.26
C ILE A 42 1.91 5.39 17.14
N PHE A 43 0.76 4.80 17.42
CA PHE A 43 0.03 4.04 16.42
C PHE A 43 -0.62 4.97 15.39
N ARG A 44 -0.42 4.70 14.10
CA ARG A 44 -1.00 5.44 12.99
C ARG A 44 -2.21 4.68 12.44
N ASP A 45 -3.39 5.17 12.78
CA ASP A 45 -4.64 4.50 12.44
C ASP A 45 -5.11 4.88 11.04
N VAL A 46 -4.87 4.00 10.07
CA VAL A 46 -5.34 4.17 8.69
C VAL A 46 -6.87 4.12 8.58
N THR A 47 -7.55 3.49 9.55
CA THR A 47 -9.01 3.36 9.48
C THR A 47 -9.73 4.69 9.59
N SER A 48 -9.10 5.71 10.19
CA SER A 48 -9.65 7.07 10.24
C SER A 48 -9.75 7.72 8.85
N ILE A 49 -8.84 7.37 7.92
CA ILE A 49 -8.91 7.81 6.51
C ILE A 49 -10.15 7.21 5.85
N LEU A 50 -10.47 5.94 6.14
CA LEU A 50 -11.59 5.22 5.54
C LEU A 50 -12.97 5.74 6.02
N GLN A 51 -13.01 6.40 7.18
CA GLN A 51 -14.22 6.97 7.75
C GLN A 51 -14.62 8.32 7.13
N ASP A 52 -13.72 8.91 6.32
CA ASP A 52 -13.94 10.19 5.64
C ASP A 52 -13.89 9.99 4.13
N ALA A 53 -14.94 10.36 3.42
CA ALA A 53 -15.06 10.15 1.98
C ALA A 53 -13.97 10.88 1.19
N ASP A 54 -13.60 12.08 1.64
CA ASP A 54 -12.56 12.89 1.01
C ASP A 54 -11.18 12.36 1.33
N GLY A 55 -10.96 11.91 2.57
CA GLY A 55 -9.73 11.25 3.01
C GLY A 55 -9.46 9.97 2.21
N LEU A 56 -10.48 9.11 2.05
CA LEU A 56 -10.38 7.90 1.25
C LEU A 56 -10.07 8.21 -0.22
N ALA A 57 -10.81 9.14 -0.83
CA ALA A 57 -10.58 9.53 -2.22
C ALA A 57 -9.18 10.11 -2.42
N LEU A 58 -8.73 10.99 -1.51
CA LEU A 58 -7.39 11.58 -1.57
C LEU A 58 -6.29 10.52 -1.43
N ALA A 59 -6.45 9.55 -0.53
CA ALA A 59 -5.49 8.45 -0.37
C ALA A 59 -5.34 7.62 -1.65
N VAL A 60 -6.46 7.22 -2.26
CA VAL A 60 -6.48 6.47 -3.52
C VAL A 60 -5.84 7.28 -4.65
N ASP A 61 -6.21 8.55 -4.80
CA ASP A 61 -5.68 9.44 -5.84
C ASP A 61 -4.16 9.63 -5.70
N LEU A 62 -3.65 9.87 -4.47
CA LEU A 62 -2.23 10.06 -4.21
C LEU A 62 -1.40 8.80 -4.44
N MET A 63 -1.91 7.62 -4.04
CA MET A 63 -1.24 6.35 -4.32
C MET A 63 -1.22 6.06 -5.82
N GLN A 64 -2.34 6.30 -6.51
CA GLN A 64 -2.43 6.12 -7.96
C GLN A 64 -1.49 7.06 -8.71
N GLU A 65 -1.28 8.29 -8.24
CA GLU A 65 -0.34 9.25 -8.83
C GLU A 65 1.10 8.71 -8.86
N LYS A 66 1.49 7.89 -7.86
CA LYS A 66 2.79 7.24 -7.81
C LYS A 66 3.00 6.21 -8.93
N LEU A 67 1.94 5.82 -9.63
CA LEU A 67 1.97 4.87 -10.74
C LEU A 67 2.05 5.55 -12.11
N LYS A 68 2.05 6.88 -12.19
CA LYS A 68 2.16 7.58 -13.47
C LYS A 68 3.46 7.23 -14.20
N GLY A 69 3.31 6.82 -15.45
CA GLY A 69 4.44 6.44 -16.31
C GLY A 69 5.01 5.05 -16.02
N VAL A 70 4.45 4.30 -15.09
CA VAL A 70 4.83 2.91 -14.83
C VAL A 70 4.02 1.99 -15.73
N GLU A 71 4.71 1.15 -16.50
CA GLU A 71 4.07 0.09 -17.28
C GLU A 71 3.95 -1.17 -16.45
N PHE A 72 2.72 -1.68 -16.28
CA PHE A 72 2.44 -2.90 -15.52
C PHE A 72 1.16 -3.59 -16.00
N ASP A 73 1.02 -4.87 -15.67
CA ASP A 73 -0.08 -5.71 -16.11
C ASP A 73 -1.19 -5.83 -15.05
N LEU A 74 -0.81 -5.93 -13.79
CA LEU A 74 -1.74 -6.14 -12.69
C LEU A 74 -1.25 -5.51 -11.38
N ILE A 75 -2.18 -5.39 -10.43
CA ILE A 75 -1.91 -4.95 -9.06
C ILE A 75 -2.08 -6.15 -8.13
N ALA A 76 -1.15 -6.33 -7.20
CA ALA A 76 -1.25 -7.29 -6.10
C ALA A 76 -1.29 -6.55 -4.76
N GLY A 77 -1.95 -7.12 -3.76
CA GLY A 77 -1.97 -6.55 -2.43
C GLY A 77 -2.31 -7.57 -1.34
N PRO A 78 -1.79 -7.39 -0.11
CA PRO A 78 -2.06 -8.30 1.00
C PRO A 78 -3.41 -8.03 1.67
N GLU A 79 -4.01 -9.11 2.22
CA GLU A 79 -5.16 -8.95 3.11
C GLU A 79 -4.73 -8.24 4.40
N SER A 80 -5.55 -7.42 4.96
CA SER A 80 -6.83 -6.95 4.46
C SER A 80 -6.74 -5.50 3.95
N ARG A 81 -5.80 -4.71 4.49
CA ARG A 81 -5.75 -3.26 4.25
C ARG A 81 -5.18 -2.89 2.90
N GLY A 82 -4.27 -3.71 2.35
CA GLY A 82 -3.80 -3.56 0.98
C GLY A 82 -4.94 -3.67 -0.06
N PHE A 83 -5.97 -4.51 0.20
CA PHE A 83 -7.13 -4.61 -0.68
C PHE A 83 -7.93 -3.32 -0.78
N ILE A 84 -8.02 -2.58 0.34
CA ILE A 84 -8.85 -1.38 0.44
C ILE A 84 -8.37 -0.31 -0.55
N PHE A 85 -7.08 -0.17 -0.73
CA PHE A 85 -6.47 0.79 -1.64
C PHE A 85 -6.17 0.18 -3.02
N GLY A 86 -5.71 -1.07 -3.05
CA GLY A 86 -5.33 -1.74 -4.29
C GLY A 86 -6.52 -1.96 -5.25
N VAL A 87 -7.69 -2.34 -4.73
CA VAL A 87 -8.89 -2.59 -5.56
C VAL A 87 -9.42 -1.31 -6.22
N PRO A 88 -9.61 -0.17 -5.53
CA PRO A 88 -10.03 1.06 -6.18
C PRO A 88 -9.03 1.55 -7.25
N ILE A 89 -7.72 1.45 -6.98
CA ILE A 89 -6.69 1.82 -7.94
C ILE A 89 -6.73 0.91 -9.17
N ALA A 90 -6.87 -0.41 -8.98
CA ALA A 90 -7.00 -1.37 -10.06
C ALA A 90 -8.25 -1.07 -10.93
N TYR A 91 -9.38 -0.78 -10.28
CA TYR A 91 -10.61 -0.39 -10.96
C TYR A 91 -10.43 0.88 -11.79
N ASN A 92 -9.86 1.94 -11.20
CA ASN A 92 -9.63 3.22 -11.88
C ASN A 92 -8.71 3.07 -13.11
N LEU A 93 -7.68 2.22 -13.01
CA LEU A 93 -6.69 2.00 -14.06
C LEU A 93 -7.07 0.87 -15.03
N HIS A 94 -8.25 0.25 -14.84
CA HIS A 94 -8.71 -0.90 -15.63
C HIS A 94 -7.69 -2.05 -15.65
N LYS A 95 -7.16 -2.39 -14.48
CA LYS A 95 -6.19 -3.46 -14.26
C LYS A 95 -6.75 -4.58 -13.39
N PRO A 96 -6.30 -5.84 -13.55
CA PRO A 96 -6.62 -6.90 -12.61
C PRO A 96 -6.06 -6.63 -11.22
N PHE A 97 -6.74 -7.14 -10.19
CA PHE A 97 -6.24 -7.17 -8.82
C PHE A 97 -6.07 -8.62 -8.35
N VAL A 98 -4.89 -8.94 -7.84
CA VAL A 98 -4.54 -10.26 -7.30
C VAL A 98 -4.43 -10.18 -5.77
N PRO A 99 -5.33 -10.86 -5.03
CA PRO A 99 -5.29 -10.88 -3.58
C PRO A 99 -4.20 -11.83 -3.07
N ILE A 100 -3.36 -11.35 -2.15
CA ILE A 100 -2.41 -12.16 -1.39
C ILE A 100 -2.96 -12.31 0.02
N ARG A 101 -3.08 -13.55 0.49
CA ARG A 101 -3.79 -13.84 1.73
C ARG A 101 -2.97 -14.68 2.71
N LYS A 102 -3.38 -14.67 3.96
CA LYS A 102 -2.86 -15.60 4.97
C LYS A 102 -3.24 -17.02 4.59
N LYS A 103 -2.36 -17.99 4.91
CA LYS A 103 -2.54 -19.40 4.57
C LYS A 103 -3.93 -19.93 4.94
N GLY A 104 -4.51 -20.72 4.03
CA GLY A 104 -5.83 -21.36 4.19
C GLY A 104 -7.02 -20.43 3.92
N LYS A 105 -6.79 -19.23 3.36
CA LYS A 105 -7.86 -18.28 3.01
C LYS A 105 -8.23 -18.28 1.53
N LEU A 106 -7.40 -18.84 0.67
CA LEU A 106 -7.69 -18.97 -0.75
C LEU A 106 -8.17 -20.39 -1.08
N PRO A 107 -9.24 -20.55 -1.90
CA PRO A 107 -9.61 -21.84 -2.46
C PRO A 107 -8.64 -22.26 -3.57
N CYS A 108 -8.69 -23.51 -4.01
CA CYS A 108 -7.89 -24.06 -5.11
C CYS A 108 -6.38 -24.17 -4.80
N GLU A 109 -5.58 -24.38 -5.84
CA GLU A 109 -4.13 -24.51 -5.69
C GLU A 109 -3.46 -23.17 -5.42
N THR A 110 -2.64 -23.14 -4.39
CA THR A 110 -1.87 -21.96 -3.98
C THR A 110 -0.37 -22.26 -3.94
N VAL A 111 0.41 -21.18 -4.00
CA VAL A 111 1.83 -21.16 -3.62
C VAL A 111 1.93 -20.33 -2.34
N SER A 112 2.74 -20.79 -1.39
CA SER A 112 2.90 -20.10 -0.11
C SER A 112 4.37 -19.82 0.20
N VAL A 113 4.59 -18.71 0.93
CA VAL A 113 5.89 -18.32 1.47
C VAL A 113 5.75 -18.05 2.97
N GLU A 114 6.64 -18.61 3.75
CA GLU A 114 6.78 -18.29 5.17
C GLU A 114 7.70 -17.08 5.36
N TYR A 115 7.37 -16.24 6.33
CA TYR A 115 8.17 -15.08 6.71
C TYR A 115 8.12 -14.83 8.21
N GLU A 116 9.17 -14.20 8.73
CA GLU A 116 9.30 -13.88 10.15
C GLU A 116 8.50 -12.63 10.50
N LEU A 117 7.81 -12.70 11.63
CA LEU A 117 7.22 -11.56 12.34
C LEU A 117 8.11 -11.21 13.54
N GLU A 118 7.80 -10.11 14.24
CA GLU A 118 8.45 -9.79 15.51
C GLU A 118 8.28 -10.92 16.55
N TYR A 119 7.15 -11.63 16.48
CA TYR A 119 6.84 -12.79 17.32
C TYR A 119 6.31 -13.92 16.44
N GLY A 120 7.18 -14.92 16.15
CA GLY A 120 6.81 -16.12 15.40
C GLY A 120 6.91 -15.96 13.88
N THR A 121 6.31 -16.89 13.16
CA THR A 121 6.26 -16.91 11.70
C THR A 121 4.84 -16.81 11.19
N ALA A 122 4.67 -16.28 9.99
CA ALA A 122 3.39 -16.26 9.28
C ALA A 122 3.61 -16.77 7.86
N GLN A 123 2.52 -17.18 7.21
CA GLN A 123 2.55 -17.63 5.83
C GLN A 123 1.54 -16.82 5.00
N LEU A 124 2.00 -16.36 3.85
CA LEU A 124 1.17 -15.77 2.81
C LEU A 124 1.03 -16.74 1.65
N GLU A 125 -0.08 -16.67 0.97
CA GLU A 125 -0.38 -17.48 -0.20
C GLU A 125 -1.00 -16.65 -1.33
N ILE A 126 -0.78 -17.12 -2.53
CA ILE A 126 -1.34 -16.61 -3.78
C ILE A 126 -1.81 -17.80 -4.62
N HIS A 127 -2.86 -17.65 -5.42
CA HIS A 127 -3.25 -18.67 -6.38
C HIS A 127 -2.10 -18.96 -7.36
N ARG A 128 -1.88 -20.25 -7.65
CA ARG A 128 -0.80 -20.70 -8.54
C ARG A 128 -0.90 -20.13 -9.96
N ASP A 129 -2.09 -19.85 -10.42
CA ASP A 129 -2.41 -19.34 -11.76
C ASP A 129 -2.66 -17.82 -11.83
N ALA A 130 -2.46 -17.12 -10.70
CA ALA A 130 -2.77 -15.70 -10.60
C ALA A 130 -1.82 -14.80 -11.40
N ILE A 131 -0.59 -15.25 -11.61
CA ILE A 131 0.44 -14.48 -12.31
C ILE A 131 1.08 -15.37 -13.37
N LYS A 132 1.21 -14.84 -14.58
CA LYS A 132 1.91 -15.50 -15.68
C LYS A 132 3.37 -15.06 -15.73
N PRO A 133 4.30 -15.93 -16.12
CA PRO A 133 5.70 -15.56 -16.28
C PRO A 133 5.86 -14.32 -17.18
N GLY A 134 6.69 -13.38 -16.71
CA GLY A 134 6.97 -12.11 -17.38
C GLY A 134 5.95 -11.00 -17.17
N GLN A 135 4.84 -11.24 -16.46
CA GLN A 135 3.92 -10.16 -16.12
C GLN A 135 4.54 -9.18 -15.13
N LYS A 136 4.36 -7.90 -15.40
CA LYS A 136 4.79 -6.79 -14.55
C LYS A 136 3.74 -6.51 -13.48
N VAL A 137 4.15 -6.53 -12.23
CA VAL A 137 3.26 -6.43 -11.06
C VAL A 137 3.60 -5.20 -10.24
N VAL A 138 2.56 -4.45 -9.88
CA VAL A 138 2.64 -3.40 -8.85
C VAL A 138 2.08 -3.95 -7.54
N ILE A 139 2.78 -3.72 -6.44
CA ILE A 139 2.29 -4.05 -5.09
C ILE A 139 1.69 -2.79 -4.46
N ILE A 140 0.49 -2.91 -3.90
CA ILE A 140 -0.18 -1.85 -3.13
C ILE A 140 -0.45 -2.35 -1.72
N ASP A 141 0.00 -1.57 -0.72
CA ASP A 141 -0.31 -1.86 0.69
C ASP A 141 -0.54 -0.56 1.46
N ASP A 142 -1.14 -0.64 2.65
CA ASP A 142 -1.41 0.53 3.48
C ASP A 142 -0.17 1.06 4.21
N LEU A 143 0.71 0.16 4.66
CA LEU A 143 1.82 0.53 5.54
C LEU A 143 3.05 -0.34 5.29
N ILE A 144 4.22 0.29 5.21
CA ILE A 144 5.49 -0.38 5.40
C ILE A 144 6.06 -0.06 6.79
N ALA A 145 6.27 -1.11 7.59
CA ALA A 145 6.94 -1.08 8.88
C ALA A 145 8.32 -1.75 8.80
N THR A 146 8.44 -3.01 9.16
CA THR A 146 9.70 -3.78 9.07
C THR A 146 9.98 -4.36 7.68
N GLY A 147 9.02 -4.31 6.76
CA GLY A 147 9.15 -4.77 5.38
C GLY A 147 9.01 -6.28 5.16
N GLY A 148 8.91 -7.10 6.21
CA GLY A 148 8.87 -8.56 6.09
C GLY A 148 7.69 -9.10 5.28
N THR A 149 6.50 -8.54 5.46
CA THR A 149 5.31 -8.88 4.67
C THR A 149 5.53 -8.63 3.18
N ASN A 150 6.07 -7.46 2.85
CA ASN A 150 6.28 -7.08 1.45
C ASN A 150 7.42 -7.84 0.78
N GLU A 151 8.48 -8.18 1.52
CA GLU A 151 9.52 -9.10 1.05
C GLU A 151 8.92 -10.48 0.71
N ALA A 152 8.04 -11.02 1.55
CA ALA A 152 7.34 -12.28 1.28
C ALA A 152 6.44 -12.20 0.05
N ILE A 153 5.75 -11.07 -0.16
CA ILE A 153 4.92 -10.82 -1.34
C ILE A 153 5.77 -10.80 -2.61
N VAL A 154 6.90 -10.12 -2.60
CA VAL A 154 7.85 -10.11 -3.72
C VAL A 154 8.27 -11.54 -4.07
N ARG A 155 8.68 -12.34 -3.06
CA ARG A 155 9.08 -13.75 -3.25
C ARG A 155 7.94 -14.61 -3.85
N LEU A 156 6.69 -14.38 -3.48
CA LEU A 156 5.53 -15.08 -4.06
C LEU A 156 5.36 -14.74 -5.54
N ILE A 157 5.40 -13.44 -5.89
CA ILE A 157 5.22 -12.96 -7.25
C ILE A 157 6.33 -13.46 -8.17
N GLU A 158 7.58 -13.31 -7.75
CA GLU A 158 8.74 -13.74 -8.52
C GLU A 158 8.86 -15.27 -8.60
N GLY A 159 8.42 -15.98 -7.55
CA GLY A 159 8.31 -17.43 -7.54
C GLY A 159 7.33 -18.00 -8.57
N LEU A 160 6.37 -17.20 -9.02
CA LEU A 160 5.46 -17.51 -10.15
C LEU A 160 6.01 -17.01 -11.51
N GLY A 161 7.17 -16.34 -11.52
CA GLY A 161 7.80 -15.78 -12.72
C GLY A 161 7.32 -14.37 -13.07
N GLY A 162 6.59 -13.69 -12.19
CA GLY A 162 6.25 -12.27 -12.33
C GLY A 162 7.45 -11.37 -12.04
N GLU A 163 7.36 -10.11 -12.47
CA GLU A 163 8.35 -9.06 -12.23
C GLU A 163 7.71 -7.96 -11.36
N VAL A 164 8.23 -7.71 -10.17
CA VAL A 164 7.78 -6.60 -9.33
C VAL A 164 8.43 -5.31 -9.82
N VAL A 165 7.64 -4.44 -10.45
CA VAL A 165 8.13 -3.19 -11.05
C VAL A 165 8.00 -1.99 -10.12
N LYS A 166 7.09 -2.03 -9.15
CA LYS A 166 6.92 -0.97 -8.16
C LYS A 166 6.13 -1.44 -6.95
N THR A 167 6.45 -0.88 -5.79
CA THR A 167 5.64 -1.03 -4.56
C THR A 167 5.23 0.35 -4.05
N VAL A 168 3.94 0.53 -3.76
CA VAL A 168 3.39 1.80 -3.26
C VAL A 168 2.69 1.59 -1.93
N PHE A 169 3.09 2.39 -0.95
CA PHE A 169 2.50 2.42 0.39
C PHE A 169 1.78 3.73 0.63
N LEU A 170 0.65 3.68 1.35
CA LEU A 170 0.05 4.90 1.85
C LEU A 170 0.92 5.52 2.95
N MET A 171 1.46 4.70 3.85
CA MET A 171 2.29 5.15 4.97
C MET A 171 3.58 4.35 5.09
N GLU A 172 4.60 5.01 5.62
CA GLU A 172 5.90 4.43 5.95
C GLU A 172 6.33 4.84 7.36
N LEU A 173 6.70 3.86 8.17
CA LEU A 173 7.38 4.07 9.45
C LEU A 173 8.89 3.95 9.22
N ALA A 174 9.53 5.06 8.81
CA ALA A 174 10.91 5.04 8.36
C ALA A 174 11.90 4.60 9.46
N GLY A 175 11.57 4.84 10.74
CA GLY A 175 12.37 4.40 11.87
C GLY A 175 12.48 2.87 12.04
N LEU A 176 11.65 2.09 11.31
CA LEU A 176 11.70 0.61 11.30
C LEU A 176 12.50 0.04 10.13
N ASN A 177 13.05 0.90 9.24
CA ASN A 177 13.93 0.53 8.14
C ASN A 177 13.38 -0.54 7.19
N GLY A 178 12.06 -0.59 6.98
CA GLY A 178 11.42 -1.62 6.15
C GLY A 178 11.88 -1.64 4.70
N ARG A 179 12.34 -0.50 4.16
CA ARG A 179 12.94 -0.42 2.82
C ARG A 179 14.19 -1.26 2.64
N ASP A 180 14.92 -1.56 3.73
CA ASP A 180 16.13 -2.38 3.66
C ASP A 180 15.85 -3.80 3.14
N LYS A 181 14.66 -4.33 3.40
CA LYS A 181 14.21 -5.61 2.87
C LYS A 181 13.75 -5.57 1.40
N LEU A 182 13.51 -4.36 0.89
CA LEU A 182 13.08 -4.11 -0.49
C LEU A 182 14.18 -3.45 -1.33
N LYS A 183 15.47 -3.62 -0.94
CA LYS A 183 16.60 -3.11 -1.72
C LYS A 183 16.59 -3.68 -3.13
N GLY A 184 16.70 -2.79 -4.11
CA GLY A 184 16.66 -3.13 -5.54
C GLY A 184 15.29 -2.97 -6.19
N TYR A 185 14.25 -2.74 -5.42
CA TYR A 185 12.89 -2.45 -5.92
C TYR A 185 12.58 -0.96 -5.86
N ASP A 186 11.72 -0.51 -6.77
CA ASP A 186 11.18 0.86 -6.73
C ASP A 186 10.07 0.94 -5.68
N VAL A 187 10.35 1.66 -4.58
CA VAL A 187 9.46 1.79 -3.42
C VAL A 187 9.08 3.25 -3.22
N GLU A 188 7.78 3.51 -3.21
CA GLU A 188 7.22 4.84 -2.96
C GLU A 188 6.24 4.82 -1.78
N SER A 189 6.25 5.88 -0.99
CA SER A 189 5.31 6.11 0.11
C SER A 189 4.67 7.49 -0.02
N VAL A 190 3.37 7.58 0.30
CA VAL A 190 2.65 8.86 0.26
C VAL A 190 2.98 9.68 1.51
N ILE A 191 2.90 9.05 2.68
CA ILE A 191 3.22 9.67 3.98
C ILE A 191 4.44 8.96 4.56
N VAL A 192 5.41 9.72 5.07
CA VAL A 192 6.58 9.16 5.75
C VAL A 192 6.66 9.71 7.17
N TYR A 193 6.59 8.81 8.14
CA TYR A 193 6.80 9.12 9.55
C TYR A 193 8.24 8.76 9.94
N PRO A 194 9.05 9.72 10.45
CA PRO A 194 10.47 9.49 10.75
C PRO A 194 10.70 8.63 12.01
N GLY A 195 9.68 8.48 12.86
CA GLY A 195 9.72 7.68 14.09
C GLY A 195 9.24 6.23 13.91
N LYS A 196 9.23 5.52 15.04
CA LYS A 196 8.63 4.18 15.18
C LYS A 196 7.14 4.30 15.43
#